data_47568c118d69f2e7a4597380c131b5e5
#
_entry.id   47568c118d69f2e7a4597380c131b5e5
#
_cell.length_a   1.000
_cell.length_b   1.000
_cell.length_c   1.000
_cell.angle_alpha   90.00
_cell.angle_beta   90.00
_cell.angle_gamma   90.00
#
_symmetry.space_group_name_H-M   'P 1'
#
loop_
_entity.id
_entity.type
_entity.pdbx_description
1 polymer ?
#
loop_
_entity_poly.entity_id
_entity_poly.type
_entity_poly.pdbx_seq_one_letter_code
_entity_poly.pdbx_strand_id
1 'polypeptide(L)'
;MEQGTFQLFLGAMSIIALFVFIALYFVKAGYGMFRTASWGISINNKLAWMLMEAPVFIVMLLLWWNSARYNSIVPLIFFLLFQLHYFQRAFVFPFLLKGKSRMPLAIMMMGMLFNLLNGFMQGEWLFYLAPETLYTLDWLKTPQFILGVLLFFTGMGVNWYSDYVIRHLRKPGDTQHYLPSQGMYRYVTSANYFGEIIEWAGWAILTWSLSGLVFLWWTVANLVPRANAIWHRYKEEFGDAVGNRKRVFPFLY
;
A
#
# COMPACT_ATOMS: atom_id res chain seq x y z
N MET A 1 -13.75 -20.71 3.90
CA MET A 1 -13.16 -20.97 5.25
C MET A 1 -14.24 -20.72 6.31
N GLU A 2 -14.18 -21.37 7.49
CA GLU A 2 -15.08 -21.07 8.59
C GLU A 2 -14.75 -19.69 9.20
N GLN A 3 -15.77 -18.98 9.69
CA GLN A 3 -15.63 -17.63 10.24
C GLN A 3 -14.66 -17.54 11.43
N GLY A 4 -14.69 -18.55 12.34
CA GLY A 4 -13.76 -18.59 13.47
C GLY A 4 -12.29 -18.72 13.04
N THR A 5 -12.01 -19.59 12.06
CA THR A 5 -10.67 -19.75 11.47
C THR A 5 -10.21 -18.45 10.78
N PHE A 6 -11.12 -17.74 10.13
CA PHE A 6 -10.81 -16.44 9.51
C PHE A 6 -10.44 -15.38 10.54
N GLN A 7 -11.16 -15.34 11.68
CA GLN A 7 -10.82 -14.41 12.76
C GLN A 7 -9.45 -14.71 13.38
N LEU A 8 -9.11 -15.99 13.56
CA LEU A 8 -7.76 -16.38 14.01
C LEU A 8 -6.69 -15.98 13.00
N PHE A 9 -6.96 -16.14 11.70
CA PHE A 9 -6.06 -15.68 10.63
C PHE A 9 -5.86 -14.16 10.68
N LEU A 10 -6.92 -13.35 10.83
CA LEU A 10 -6.81 -11.90 10.99
C LEU A 10 -6.01 -11.51 12.24
N GLY A 11 -6.22 -12.23 13.35
CA GLY A 11 -5.45 -12.05 14.59
C GLY A 11 -3.96 -12.32 14.38
N ALA A 12 -3.62 -13.44 13.74
CA ALA A 12 -2.23 -13.78 13.40
C ALA A 12 -1.60 -12.71 12.49
N MET A 13 -2.30 -12.28 11.44
CA MET A 13 -1.85 -11.20 10.56
C MET A 13 -1.60 -9.91 11.33
N SER A 14 -2.45 -9.55 12.29
CA SER A 14 -2.29 -8.33 13.10
C SER A 14 -1.07 -8.41 14.03
N ILE A 15 -0.81 -9.58 14.63
CA ILE A 15 0.37 -9.81 15.47
C ILE A 15 1.65 -9.75 14.64
N ILE A 16 1.68 -10.38 13.46
CA ILE A 16 2.83 -10.32 12.56
C ILE A 16 3.08 -8.87 12.13
N ALA A 17 2.04 -8.09 11.81
CA ALA A 17 2.18 -6.67 11.49
C ALA A 17 2.83 -5.87 12.63
N LEU A 18 2.50 -6.18 13.90
CA LEU A 18 3.14 -5.54 15.06
C LEU A 18 4.65 -5.85 15.12
N PHE A 19 5.04 -7.10 14.90
CA PHE A 19 6.45 -7.47 14.85
C PHE A 19 7.18 -6.79 13.68
N VAL A 20 6.55 -6.72 12.50
CA VAL A 20 7.10 -6.03 11.33
C VAL A 20 7.25 -4.53 11.61
N PHE A 21 6.25 -3.89 12.22
CA PHE A 21 6.30 -2.48 12.63
C PHE A 21 7.52 -2.20 13.51
N ILE A 22 7.70 -3.00 14.55
CA ILE A 22 8.83 -2.85 15.48
C ILE A 22 10.16 -3.12 14.76
N ALA A 23 10.26 -4.23 14.02
CA ALA A 23 11.48 -4.62 13.33
C ALA A 23 11.96 -3.57 12.31
N LEU A 24 11.04 -2.91 11.59
CA LEU A 24 11.38 -1.91 10.58
C LEU A 24 11.94 -0.59 11.15
N TYR A 25 11.84 -0.34 12.45
CA TYR A 25 12.58 0.76 13.09
C TYR A 25 14.07 0.42 13.25
N PHE A 26 14.42 -0.86 13.36
CA PHE A 26 15.80 -1.32 13.57
C PHE A 26 16.45 -1.80 12.27
N VAL A 27 15.66 -2.41 11.36
CA VAL A 27 16.14 -2.98 10.10
C VAL A 27 15.53 -2.22 8.92
N LYS A 28 16.36 -1.47 8.19
CA LYS A 28 15.92 -0.75 6.98
C LYS A 28 15.72 -1.75 5.84
N ALA A 29 14.51 -1.81 5.28
CA ALA A 29 14.24 -2.63 4.11
C ALA A 29 15.11 -2.18 2.92
N GLY A 30 15.97 -3.07 2.43
CA GLY A 30 17.10 -2.78 1.55
C GLY A 30 16.74 -2.55 0.07
N TYR A 31 15.71 -1.77 -0.23
CA TYR A 31 15.35 -1.37 -1.60
C TYR A 31 15.22 0.15 -1.73
N GLY A 32 15.22 0.65 -2.98
CA GLY A 32 15.19 2.08 -3.25
C GLY A 32 16.46 2.76 -2.72
N MET A 33 16.32 3.87 -1.99
CA MET A 33 17.45 4.64 -1.43
C MET A 33 18.21 3.89 -0.30
N PHE A 34 17.64 2.82 0.26
CA PHE A 34 18.26 2.00 1.31
C PHE A 34 18.85 0.69 0.77
N ARG A 35 19.00 0.57 -0.55
CA ARG A 35 19.55 -0.65 -1.14
C ARG A 35 20.97 -0.92 -0.65
N THR A 36 21.20 -2.15 -0.15
CA THR A 36 22.50 -2.66 0.28
C THR A 36 22.73 -4.05 -0.31
N ALA A 37 23.98 -4.48 -0.39
CA ALA A 37 24.35 -5.83 -0.83
C ALA A 37 23.99 -6.92 0.20
N SER A 38 23.80 -6.55 1.46
CA SER A 38 23.49 -7.47 2.56
C SER A 38 22.16 -8.25 2.39
N TRP A 39 21.27 -7.78 1.51
CA TRP A 39 19.99 -8.46 1.22
C TRP A 39 20.11 -9.52 0.10
N GLY A 40 21.33 -9.86 -0.35
CA GLY A 40 21.61 -10.93 -1.29
C GLY A 40 21.32 -10.58 -2.76
N ILE A 41 20.93 -11.61 -3.53
CA ILE A 41 20.72 -11.50 -4.97
C ILE A 41 19.60 -10.49 -5.27
N SER A 42 19.83 -9.63 -6.26
CA SER A 42 18.87 -8.62 -6.68
C SER A 42 18.47 -8.79 -8.14
N ILE A 43 17.21 -8.56 -8.46
CA ILE A 43 16.64 -8.61 -9.81
C ILE A 43 16.26 -7.21 -10.31
N ASN A 44 15.89 -7.10 -11.57
CA ASN A 44 15.39 -5.84 -12.14
C ASN A 44 14.20 -5.31 -11.33
N ASN A 45 14.25 -4.03 -10.96
CA ASN A 45 13.27 -3.43 -10.07
C ASN A 45 11.85 -3.38 -10.66
N LYS A 46 11.72 -3.19 -11.98
CA LYS A 46 10.41 -3.20 -12.65
C LYS A 46 9.76 -4.58 -12.58
N LEU A 47 10.55 -5.61 -12.91
CA LEU A 47 10.09 -7.00 -12.83
C LEU A 47 9.75 -7.37 -11.37
N ALA A 48 10.59 -6.94 -10.41
CA ALA A 48 10.34 -7.20 -9.00
C ALA A 48 9.02 -6.60 -8.52
N TRP A 49 8.72 -5.36 -8.89
CA TRP A 49 7.43 -4.73 -8.57
C TRP A 49 6.25 -5.47 -9.20
N MET A 50 6.33 -5.85 -10.47
CA MET A 50 5.27 -6.63 -11.12
C MET A 50 5.03 -7.96 -10.39
N LEU A 51 6.10 -8.73 -10.13
CA LEU A 51 5.99 -10.03 -9.47
C LEU A 51 5.51 -9.93 -8.02
N MET A 52 5.83 -8.84 -7.34
CA MET A 52 5.43 -8.58 -5.97
C MET A 52 3.94 -8.22 -5.87
N GLU A 53 3.44 -7.40 -6.79
CA GLU A 53 2.08 -6.83 -6.70
C GLU A 53 1.04 -7.60 -7.54
N ALA A 54 1.42 -8.31 -8.60
CA ALA A 54 0.48 -9.08 -9.43
C ALA A 54 -0.25 -10.20 -8.66
N PRO A 55 0.33 -10.90 -7.67
CA PRO A 55 -0.36 -11.97 -6.95
C PRO A 55 -1.65 -11.53 -6.26
N VAL A 56 -1.69 -10.36 -5.63
CA VAL A 56 -2.92 -9.88 -4.97
C VAL A 56 -4.02 -9.59 -5.99
N PHE A 57 -3.66 -9.02 -7.16
CA PHE A 57 -4.58 -8.80 -8.27
C PHE A 57 -5.20 -10.11 -8.76
N ILE A 58 -4.36 -11.14 -8.95
CA ILE A 58 -4.78 -12.46 -9.44
C ILE A 58 -5.65 -13.17 -8.40
N VAL A 59 -5.23 -13.21 -7.13
CA VAL A 59 -5.99 -13.87 -6.05
C VAL A 59 -7.37 -13.23 -5.92
N MET A 60 -7.45 -11.90 -5.89
CA MET A 60 -8.72 -11.19 -5.78
C MET A 60 -9.63 -11.46 -6.98
N LEU A 61 -9.07 -11.51 -8.21
CA LEU A 61 -9.81 -11.86 -9.41
C LEU A 61 -10.36 -13.29 -9.35
N LEU A 62 -9.54 -14.25 -8.93
CA LEU A 62 -9.94 -15.66 -8.84
C LEU A 62 -11.03 -15.85 -7.77
N LEU A 63 -10.90 -15.23 -6.60
CA LEU A 63 -11.89 -15.33 -5.54
C LEU A 63 -13.22 -14.68 -5.94
N TRP A 64 -13.19 -13.51 -6.58
CA TRP A 64 -14.40 -12.88 -7.10
C TRP A 64 -15.08 -13.73 -8.15
N TRP A 65 -14.32 -14.20 -9.16
CA TRP A 65 -14.86 -14.99 -10.29
C TRP A 65 -15.51 -16.31 -9.85
N ASN A 66 -14.94 -16.98 -8.85
CA ASN A 66 -15.45 -18.24 -8.33
C ASN A 66 -16.52 -18.09 -7.24
N SER A 67 -16.88 -16.86 -6.85
CA SER A 67 -17.89 -16.63 -5.81
C SER A 67 -19.31 -16.61 -6.38
N ALA A 68 -20.30 -16.98 -5.56
CA ALA A 68 -21.70 -16.79 -5.89
C ALA A 68 -22.09 -15.31 -6.03
N ARG A 69 -21.22 -14.38 -5.59
CA ARG A 69 -21.47 -12.92 -5.57
C ARG A 69 -20.88 -12.19 -6.78
N TYR A 70 -20.34 -12.90 -7.77
CA TYR A 70 -19.68 -12.26 -8.92
C TYR A 70 -20.60 -11.30 -9.71
N ASN A 71 -21.93 -11.52 -9.69
CA ASN A 71 -22.94 -10.65 -10.31
C ASN A 71 -23.55 -9.61 -9.33
N SER A 72 -23.12 -9.59 -8.06
CA SER A 72 -23.65 -8.65 -7.08
C SER A 72 -22.99 -7.28 -7.23
N ILE A 73 -23.79 -6.20 -7.34
CA ILE A 73 -23.31 -4.86 -7.68
C ILE A 73 -22.30 -4.33 -6.64
N VAL A 74 -22.62 -4.43 -5.34
CA VAL A 74 -21.76 -3.84 -4.30
C VAL A 74 -20.43 -4.60 -4.15
N PRO A 75 -20.39 -5.94 -4.09
CA PRO A 75 -19.15 -6.70 -4.18
C PRO A 75 -18.35 -6.42 -5.46
N LEU A 76 -19.00 -6.22 -6.60
CA LEU A 76 -18.34 -5.83 -7.84
C LEU A 76 -17.68 -4.44 -7.73
N ILE A 77 -18.34 -3.46 -7.12
CA ILE A 77 -17.77 -2.12 -6.88
C ILE A 77 -16.51 -2.25 -6.00
N PHE A 78 -16.57 -3.01 -4.91
CA PHE A 78 -15.40 -3.26 -4.06
C PHE A 78 -14.27 -3.94 -4.84
N PHE A 79 -14.60 -4.95 -5.61
CA PHE A 79 -13.64 -5.61 -6.50
C PHE A 79 -12.96 -4.60 -7.43
N LEU A 80 -13.72 -3.77 -8.13
CA LEU A 80 -13.18 -2.80 -9.09
C LEU A 80 -12.31 -1.72 -8.41
N LEU A 81 -12.70 -1.21 -7.24
CA LEU A 81 -11.89 -0.26 -6.48
C LEU A 81 -10.55 -0.87 -6.07
N PHE A 82 -10.57 -2.07 -5.53
CA PHE A 82 -9.35 -2.78 -5.13
C PHE A 82 -8.44 -3.09 -6.32
N GLN A 83 -9.03 -3.57 -7.42
CA GLN A 83 -8.30 -3.88 -8.66
C GLN A 83 -7.74 -2.63 -9.32
N LEU A 84 -8.40 -1.47 -9.22
CA LEU A 84 -7.90 -0.21 -9.76
C LEU A 84 -6.54 0.16 -9.15
N HIS A 85 -6.41 0.07 -7.82
CA HIS A 85 -5.13 0.30 -7.14
C HIS A 85 -4.07 -0.70 -7.61
N TYR A 86 -4.37 -1.99 -7.53
CA TYR A 86 -3.38 -3.03 -7.84
C TYR A 86 -3.06 -3.15 -9.33
N PHE A 87 -3.99 -2.83 -10.22
CA PHE A 87 -3.71 -2.70 -11.64
C PHE A 87 -2.67 -1.60 -11.88
N GLN A 88 -2.87 -0.44 -11.28
CA GLN A 88 -1.91 0.65 -11.37
C GLN A 88 -0.56 0.24 -10.75
N ARG A 89 -0.56 -0.41 -9.60
CA ARG A 89 0.64 -0.75 -8.84
C ARG A 89 1.46 -1.87 -9.49
N ALA A 90 0.79 -2.90 -10.03
CA ALA A 90 1.43 -4.05 -10.64
C ALA A 90 1.78 -3.83 -12.14
N PHE A 91 0.90 -3.17 -12.89
CA PHE A 91 1.00 -3.16 -14.36
C PHE A 91 1.26 -1.79 -14.97
N VAL A 92 1.09 -0.68 -14.23
CA VAL A 92 1.38 0.68 -14.72
C VAL A 92 2.62 1.25 -14.06
N PHE A 93 2.66 1.30 -12.74
CA PHE A 93 3.75 1.92 -11.97
C PHE A 93 5.15 1.38 -12.32
N PRO A 94 5.39 0.06 -12.48
CA PRO A 94 6.72 -0.45 -12.81
C PRO A 94 7.27 0.10 -14.13
N PHE A 95 6.40 0.31 -15.13
CA PHE A 95 6.82 0.87 -16.42
C PHE A 95 7.13 2.37 -16.34
N LEU A 96 6.53 3.08 -15.39
CA LEU A 96 6.82 4.49 -15.14
C LEU A 96 8.14 4.72 -14.38
N LEU A 97 8.72 3.68 -13.76
CA LEU A 97 9.98 3.78 -13.05
C LEU A 97 11.12 4.10 -14.02
N LYS A 98 11.91 5.13 -13.70
CA LYS A 98 13.09 5.54 -14.47
C LYS A 98 14.35 4.88 -13.88
N GLY A 99 15.33 4.63 -14.73
CA GLY A 99 16.64 4.09 -14.32
C GLY A 99 16.71 2.56 -14.27
N LYS A 100 17.88 2.06 -13.84
CA LYS A 100 18.26 0.63 -13.81
C LYS A 100 18.39 0.10 -12.38
N SER A 101 17.57 0.60 -11.45
CA SER A 101 17.58 0.13 -10.05
C SER A 101 17.23 -1.36 -9.96
N ARG A 102 17.67 -1.98 -8.89
CA ARG A 102 17.44 -3.40 -8.61
C ARG A 102 16.79 -3.56 -7.24
N MET A 103 16.00 -4.62 -7.05
CA MET A 103 15.37 -4.99 -5.79
C MET A 103 15.91 -6.35 -5.33
N PRO A 104 16.26 -6.52 -4.05
CA PRO A 104 16.60 -7.82 -3.51
C PRO A 104 15.48 -8.82 -3.67
N LEU A 105 15.83 -10.05 -4.08
CA LEU A 105 14.87 -11.14 -4.28
C LEU A 105 14.10 -11.46 -2.99
N ALA A 106 14.79 -11.45 -1.83
CA ALA A 106 14.17 -11.68 -0.53
C ALA A 106 13.05 -10.68 -0.24
N ILE A 107 13.24 -9.39 -0.53
CA ILE A 107 12.22 -8.35 -0.33
C ILE A 107 11.04 -8.56 -1.28
N MET A 108 11.30 -8.86 -2.55
CA MET A 108 10.25 -9.19 -3.51
C MET A 108 9.42 -10.40 -3.03
N MET A 109 10.07 -11.47 -2.58
CA MET A 109 9.37 -12.69 -2.09
C MET A 109 8.53 -12.42 -0.85
N MET A 110 9.03 -11.63 0.12
CA MET A 110 8.25 -11.23 1.29
C MET A 110 7.02 -10.40 0.90
N GLY A 111 7.18 -9.45 0.00
CA GLY A 111 6.06 -8.64 -0.51
C GLY A 111 5.05 -9.47 -1.29
N MET A 112 5.53 -10.42 -2.12
CA MET A 112 4.67 -11.35 -2.87
C MET A 112 3.85 -12.23 -1.91
N LEU A 113 4.49 -12.80 -0.88
CA LEU A 113 3.78 -13.59 0.14
C LEU A 113 2.72 -12.76 0.87
N PHE A 114 3.10 -11.55 1.30
CA PHE A 114 2.14 -10.63 1.91
C PHE A 114 0.96 -10.34 0.98
N ASN A 115 1.21 -10.07 -0.29
CA ASN A 115 0.18 -9.75 -1.28
C ASN A 115 -0.76 -10.93 -1.57
N LEU A 116 -0.25 -12.18 -1.57
CA LEU A 116 -1.08 -13.38 -1.62
C LEU A 116 -2.04 -13.45 -0.42
N LEU A 117 -1.50 -13.27 0.80
CA LEU A 117 -2.28 -13.31 2.03
C LEU A 117 -3.29 -12.15 2.10
N ASN A 118 -2.91 -10.96 1.65
CA ASN A 118 -3.80 -9.80 1.62
C ASN A 118 -4.96 -10.01 0.62
N GLY A 119 -4.67 -10.45 -0.60
CA GLY A 119 -5.72 -10.76 -1.58
C GLY A 119 -6.71 -11.79 -1.06
N PHE A 120 -6.20 -12.85 -0.40
CA PHE A 120 -7.04 -13.84 0.27
C PHE A 120 -7.86 -13.22 1.41
N MET A 121 -7.24 -12.43 2.28
CA MET A 121 -7.91 -11.77 3.41
C MET A 121 -9.06 -10.87 2.97
N GLN A 122 -8.87 -10.06 1.93
CA GLN A 122 -9.91 -9.17 1.42
C GLN A 122 -10.99 -9.94 0.65
N GLY A 123 -10.59 -10.82 -0.26
CA GLY A 123 -11.51 -11.55 -1.11
C GLY A 123 -12.35 -12.57 -0.35
N GLU A 124 -11.77 -13.29 0.61
CA GLU A 124 -12.51 -14.24 1.45
C GLU A 124 -13.61 -13.55 2.25
N TRP A 125 -13.33 -12.38 2.85
CA TRP A 125 -14.36 -11.62 3.52
C TRP A 125 -15.44 -11.15 2.55
N LEU A 126 -15.06 -10.43 1.50
CA LEU A 126 -16.02 -9.73 0.63
C LEU A 126 -16.92 -10.70 -0.14
N PHE A 127 -16.37 -11.83 -0.58
CA PHE A 127 -17.07 -12.70 -1.51
C PHE A 127 -17.66 -13.96 -0.88
N TYR A 128 -17.18 -14.36 0.32
CA TYR A 128 -17.60 -15.62 0.93
C TYR A 128 -18.16 -15.45 2.35
N LEU A 129 -17.54 -14.63 3.22
CA LEU A 129 -17.85 -14.60 4.64
C LEU A 129 -18.76 -13.44 5.07
N ALA A 130 -18.76 -12.30 4.37
CA ALA A 130 -19.63 -11.19 4.71
C ALA A 130 -21.10 -11.62 4.67
N PRO A 131 -21.95 -11.22 5.64
CA PRO A 131 -23.38 -11.52 5.58
C PRO A 131 -24.00 -11.00 4.27
N GLU A 132 -24.90 -11.76 3.66
CA GLU A 132 -25.55 -11.36 2.39
C GLU A 132 -26.36 -10.06 2.55
N THR A 133 -26.89 -9.83 3.75
CA THR A 133 -27.66 -8.62 4.10
C THR A 133 -26.79 -7.38 4.29
N LEU A 134 -25.46 -7.51 4.39
CA LEU A 134 -24.57 -6.38 4.68
C LEU A 134 -24.37 -5.49 3.46
N TYR A 135 -23.98 -6.07 2.32
CA TYR A 135 -23.57 -5.33 1.12
C TYR A 135 -24.70 -5.30 0.08
N THR A 136 -25.86 -4.80 0.50
CA THR A 136 -27.01 -4.53 -0.38
C THR A 136 -26.83 -3.18 -1.11
N LEU A 137 -27.72 -2.85 -2.06
CA LEU A 137 -27.67 -1.55 -2.75
C LEU A 137 -27.78 -0.34 -1.81
N ASP A 138 -28.45 -0.52 -0.66
CA ASP A 138 -28.54 0.55 0.35
C ASP A 138 -27.21 0.83 1.03
N TRP A 139 -26.24 -0.11 1.00
CA TRP A 139 -24.88 0.12 1.46
C TRP A 139 -24.23 1.31 0.76
N LEU A 140 -24.49 1.51 -0.52
CA LEU A 140 -23.94 2.62 -1.31
C LEU A 140 -24.39 4.01 -0.83
N LYS A 141 -25.48 4.08 -0.07
CA LYS A 141 -26.03 5.32 0.50
C LYS A 141 -25.54 5.58 1.93
N THR A 142 -24.83 4.63 2.52
CA THR A 142 -24.37 4.76 3.92
C THR A 142 -23.25 5.81 4.02
N PRO A 143 -23.18 6.53 5.17
CA PRO A 143 -22.08 7.46 5.43
C PRO A 143 -20.70 6.79 5.33
N GLN A 144 -20.59 5.52 5.78
CA GLN A 144 -19.36 4.73 5.72
C GLN A 144 -18.89 4.55 4.27
N PHE A 145 -19.79 4.15 3.36
CA PHE A 145 -19.44 3.96 1.97
C PHE A 145 -19.03 5.29 1.33
N ILE A 146 -19.82 6.35 1.49
CA ILE A 146 -19.57 7.66 0.88
C ILE A 146 -18.26 8.25 1.39
N LEU A 147 -18.05 8.30 2.72
CA LEU A 147 -16.82 8.81 3.30
C LEU A 147 -15.61 7.97 2.89
N GLY A 148 -15.75 6.64 2.92
CA GLY A 148 -14.69 5.74 2.56
C GLY A 148 -14.26 5.89 1.10
N VAL A 149 -15.20 6.03 0.16
CA VAL A 149 -14.91 6.30 -1.26
C VAL A 149 -14.20 7.64 -1.45
N LEU A 150 -14.64 8.70 -0.77
CA LEU A 150 -13.98 10.01 -0.83
C LEU A 150 -12.54 9.94 -0.32
N LEU A 151 -12.30 9.27 0.81
CA LEU A 151 -10.94 9.07 1.35
C LEU A 151 -10.09 8.20 0.42
N PHE A 152 -10.66 7.12 -0.13
CA PHE A 152 -9.97 6.21 -1.04
C PHE A 152 -9.41 6.95 -2.26
N PHE A 153 -10.26 7.69 -2.97
CA PHE A 153 -9.82 8.45 -4.15
C PHE A 153 -8.93 9.65 -3.80
N THR A 154 -9.16 10.31 -2.66
CA THR A 154 -8.28 11.38 -2.19
C THR A 154 -6.88 10.84 -1.90
N GLY A 155 -6.80 9.72 -1.16
CA GLY A 155 -5.54 9.05 -0.85
C GLY A 155 -4.80 8.58 -2.10
N MET A 156 -5.52 7.92 -3.02
CA MET A 156 -5.00 7.49 -4.33
C MET A 156 -4.45 8.67 -5.14
N GLY A 157 -5.19 9.78 -5.22
CA GLY A 157 -4.75 10.98 -5.93
C GLY A 157 -3.48 11.58 -5.32
N VAL A 158 -3.40 11.66 -4.00
CA VAL A 158 -2.20 12.12 -3.29
C VAL A 158 -1.03 11.16 -3.54
N ASN A 159 -1.24 9.84 -3.47
CA ASN A 159 -0.21 8.83 -3.73
C ASN A 159 0.32 8.96 -5.17
N TRP A 160 -0.54 8.96 -6.18
CA TRP A 160 -0.13 9.04 -7.58
C TRP A 160 0.57 10.34 -7.93
N TYR A 161 0.06 11.48 -7.44
CA TYR A 161 0.71 12.78 -7.65
C TYR A 161 2.08 12.84 -6.97
N SER A 162 2.18 12.31 -5.76
CA SER A 162 3.45 12.27 -5.02
C SER A 162 4.48 11.40 -5.71
N ASP A 163 4.09 10.24 -6.22
CA ASP A 163 4.94 9.37 -7.03
C ASP A 163 5.35 10.05 -8.36
N TYR A 164 4.43 10.80 -8.97
CA TYR A 164 4.75 11.62 -10.16
C TYR A 164 5.84 12.64 -9.83
N VAL A 165 5.73 13.38 -8.73
CA VAL A 165 6.73 14.36 -8.28
C VAL A 165 8.10 13.67 -8.12
N ILE A 166 8.18 12.55 -7.39
CA ILE A 166 9.47 11.83 -7.21
C ILE A 166 10.07 11.41 -8.54
N ARG A 167 9.30 10.87 -9.47
CA ARG A 167 9.79 10.43 -10.79
C ARG A 167 10.31 11.57 -11.65
N HIS A 168 9.88 12.82 -11.40
CA HIS A 168 10.27 14.00 -12.18
C HIS A 168 11.32 14.89 -11.50
N LEU A 169 11.80 14.49 -10.30
CA LEU A 169 12.90 15.22 -9.63
C LEU A 169 14.19 15.18 -10.42
N ARG A 170 14.45 14.08 -11.16
CA ARG A 170 15.71 13.86 -11.88
C ARG A 170 15.52 13.95 -13.38
N LYS A 171 16.51 14.55 -14.05
CA LYS A 171 16.64 14.46 -15.49
C LYS A 171 17.17 13.07 -15.91
N PRO A 172 16.99 12.63 -17.15
CA PRO A 172 17.60 11.41 -17.64
C PRO A 172 19.14 11.43 -17.45
N GLY A 173 19.69 10.36 -16.86
CA GLY A 173 21.14 10.25 -16.57
C GLY A 173 21.59 10.87 -15.24
N ASP A 174 20.76 11.64 -14.58
CA ASP A 174 21.08 12.22 -13.29
C ASP A 174 20.93 11.18 -12.16
N THR A 175 21.96 11.06 -11.32
CA THR A 175 22.04 10.13 -10.19
C THR A 175 21.95 10.83 -8.82
N GLN A 176 21.89 12.16 -8.79
CA GLN A 176 21.80 12.92 -7.55
C GLN A 176 20.46 12.70 -6.84
N HIS A 177 20.47 12.89 -5.53
CA HIS A 177 19.24 12.92 -4.74
C HIS A 177 18.71 14.36 -4.66
N TYR A 178 17.41 14.49 -4.69
CA TYR A 178 16.71 15.77 -4.57
C TYR A 178 15.61 15.66 -3.52
N LEU A 179 15.47 16.72 -2.76
CA LEU A 179 14.38 16.82 -1.78
C LEU A 179 13.08 17.24 -2.50
N PRO A 180 12.03 16.39 -2.51
CA PRO A 180 10.75 16.77 -3.12
C PRO A 180 10.10 17.90 -2.32
N SER A 181 9.42 18.83 -3.02
CA SER A 181 8.83 20.02 -2.38
C SER A 181 7.43 20.38 -2.89
N GLN A 182 6.89 19.65 -3.88
CA GLN A 182 5.59 19.94 -4.46
C GLN A 182 4.46 19.15 -3.78
N GLY A 183 3.22 19.68 -3.84
CA GLY A 183 2.06 19.04 -3.24
C GLY A 183 2.23 18.82 -1.74
N MET A 184 1.88 17.62 -1.27
CA MET A 184 1.99 17.25 0.14
C MET A 184 3.42 17.15 0.67
N TYR A 185 4.44 17.11 -0.22
CA TYR A 185 5.86 17.19 0.20
C TYR A 185 6.23 18.53 0.84
N ARG A 186 5.37 19.55 0.79
CA ARG A 186 5.53 20.78 1.58
C ARG A 186 5.40 20.53 3.08
N TYR A 187 4.65 19.52 3.49
CA TYR A 187 4.29 19.24 4.87
C TYR A 187 4.98 17.99 5.43
N VAL A 188 5.21 16.98 4.58
CA VAL A 188 5.79 15.69 4.96
C VAL A 188 6.87 15.23 3.97
N THR A 189 7.80 14.39 4.41
CA THR A 189 8.87 13.85 3.57
C THR A 189 8.45 12.60 2.79
N SER A 190 7.36 11.97 3.18
CA SER A 190 6.83 10.75 2.57
C SER A 190 5.34 10.93 2.18
N ALA A 191 5.08 11.88 1.28
CA ALA A 191 3.73 12.26 0.87
C ALA A 191 2.99 11.12 0.13
N ASN A 192 3.70 10.29 -0.64
CA ASN A 192 3.14 9.11 -1.27
C ASN A 192 2.64 8.09 -0.23
N TYR A 193 3.37 7.88 0.87
CA TYR A 193 2.94 7.01 1.96
C TYR A 193 1.73 7.57 2.72
N PHE A 194 1.69 8.88 2.92
CA PHE A 194 0.51 9.54 3.47
C PHE A 194 -0.73 9.27 2.61
N GLY A 195 -0.61 9.46 1.29
CA GLY A 195 -1.69 9.16 0.35
C GLY A 195 -2.15 7.70 0.44
N GLU A 196 -1.21 6.74 0.47
CA GLU A 196 -1.51 5.33 0.54
C GLU A 196 -2.18 4.92 1.86
N ILE A 197 -1.77 5.51 2.99
CA ILE A 197 -2.44 5.28 4.29
C ILE A 197 -3.87 5.82 4.28
N ILE A 198 -4.11 7.01 3.71
CA ILE A 198 -5.47 7.58 3.57
C ILE A 198 -6.33 6.72 2.65
N GLU A 199 -5.77 6.23 1.55
CA GLU A 199 -6.45 5.34 0.61
C GLU A 199 -6.94 4.06 1.32
N TRP A 200 -6.06 3.38 2.05
CA TRP A 200 -6.42 2.15 2.77
C TRP A 200 -7.27 2.40 4.03
N ALA A 201 -7.19 3.58 4.64
CA ALA A 201 -8.18 4.01 5.64
C ALA A 201 -9.57 4.16 5.00
N GLY A 202 -9.64 4.77 3.82
CA GLY A 202 -10.86 4.82 3.01
C GLY A 202 -11.41 3.43 2.70
N TRP A 203 -10.54 2.48 2.29
CA TRP A 203 -10.92 1.09 2.06
C TRP A 203 -11.50 0.40 3.31
N ALA A 204 -10.84 0.54 4.46
CA ALA A 204 -11.33 -0.02 5.72
C ALA A 204 -12.70 0.55 6.11
N ILE A 205 -12.94 1.84 5.87
CA ILE A 205 -14.21 2.52 6.15
C ILE A 205 -15.29 2.10 5.15
N LEU A 206 -15.02 2.09 3.83
CA LEU A 206 -16.04 1.77 2.83
C LEU A 206 -16.48 0.31 2.86
N THR A 207 -15.60 -0.61 3.27
CA THR A 207 -15.95 -2.01 3.47
C THR A 207 -16.47 -2.30 4.88
N TRP A 208 -16.16 -1.42 5.84
CA TRP A 208 -16.49 -1.57 7.27
C TRP A 208 -16.15 -2.96 7.81
N SER A 209 -14.97 -3.45 7.45
CA SER A 209 -14.53 -4.82 7.69
C SER A 209 -13.26 -4.91 8.52
N LEU A 210 -13.16 -5.96 9.33
CA LEU A 210 -11.92 -6.25 10.06
C LEU A 210 -10.76 -6.56 9.11
N SER A 211 -11.01 -7.20 7.96
CA SER A 211 -9.98 -7.45 6.94
C SER A 211 -9.42 -6.14 6.38
N GLY A 212 -10.29 -5.15 6.11
CA GLY A 212 -9.87 -3.81 5.69
C GLY A 212 -9.05 -3.10 6.78
N LEU A 213 -9.47 -3.20 8.05
CA LEU A 213 -8.74 -2.61 9.17
C LEU A 213 -7.37 -3.26 9.39
N VAL A 214 -7.27 -4.58 9.30
CA VAL A 214 -5.99 -5.31 9.40
C VAL A 214 -5.06 -4.92 8.25
N PHE A 215 -5.58 -4.73 7.04
CA PHE A 215 -4.79 -4.26 5.92
C PHE A 215 -4.29 -2.81 6.12
N LEU A 216 -5.14 -1.91 6.60
CA LEU A 216 -4.71 -0.57 7.00
C LEU A 216 -3.60 -0.63 8.05
N TRP A 217 -3.73 -1.50 9.06
CA TRP A 217 -2.70 -1.71 10.07
C TRP A 217 -1.36 -2.18 9.45
N TRP A 218 -1.40 -3.14 8.52
CA TRP A 218 -0.22 -3.57 7.76
C TRP A 218 0.42 -2.44 6.95
N THR A 219 -0.39 -1.60 6.33
CA THR A 219 0.08 -0.41 5.59
C THR A 219 0.82 0.54 6.53
N VAL A 220 0.24 0.86 7.68
CA VAL A 220 0.88 1.69 8.71
C VAL A 220 2.17 1.04 9.21
N ALA A 221 2.13 -0.28 9.49
CA ALA A 221 3.27 -1.04 10.01
C ALA A 221 4.49 -1.04 9.07
N ASN A 222 4.25 -1.02 7.76
CA ASN A 222 5.32 -0.93 6.77
C ASN A 222 5.76 0.51 6.50
N LEU A 223 4.81 1.42 6.29
CA LEU A 223 5.11 2.74 5.74
C LEU A 223 5.58 3.75 6.79
N VAL A 224 5.08 3.68 8.02
CA VAL A 224 5.45 4.65 9.07
C VAL A 224 6.91 4.52 9.51
N PRO A 225 7.46 3.32 9.81
CA PRO A 225 8.88 3.18 10.12
C PRO A 225 9.77 3.54 8.93
N ARG A 226 9.32 3.22 7.70
CA ARG A 226 10.05 3.57 6.48
C ARG A 226 10.07 5.08 6.26
N ALA A 227 8.96 5.79 6.51
CA ALA A 227 8.90 7.25 6.46
C ALA A 227 9.86 7.90 7.49
N ASN A 228 9.97 7.29 8.68
CA ASN A 228 10.95 7.71 9.69
C ASN A 228 12.39 7.58 9.16
N ALA A 229 12.72 6.44 8.54
CA ALA A 229 14.06 6.23 7.96
C ALA A 229 14.36 7.22 6.82
N ILE A 230 13.38 7.52 5.95
CA ILE A 230 13.49 8.51 4.87
C ILE A 230 13.71 9.91 5.45
N TRP A 231 12.98 10.30 6.49
CA TRP A 231 13.10 11.59 7.13
C TRP A 231 14.51 11.80 7.71
N HIS A 232 15.06 10.81 8.44
CA HIS A 232 16.43 10.86 8.95
C HIS A 232 17.43 10.97 7.82
N ARG A 233 17.28 10.18 6.74
CA ARG A 233 18.15 10.24 5.58
C ARG A 233 18.13 11.63 4.91
N TYR A 234 16.95 12.25 4.77
CA TYR A 234 16.85 13.59 4.22
C TYR A 234 17.45 14.66 5.15
N LYS A 235 17.31 14.51 6.47
CA LYS A 235 17.98 15.40 7.43
C LYS A 235 19.51 15.29 7.35
N GLU A 236 20.05 14.09 7.20
CA GLU A 236 21.48 13.86 7.01
C GLU A 236 22.01 14.48 5.70
N GLU A 237 21.23 14.38 4.60
CA GLU A 237 21.66 14.76 3.27
C GLU A 237 21.37 16.22 2.94
N PHE A 238 20.26 16.79 3.42
CA PHE A 238 19.80 18.14 3.07
C PHE A 238 19.74 19.11 4.27
N GLY A 239 20.03 18.67 5.48
CA GLY A 239 20.11 19.51 6.67
C GLY A 239 18.85 20.37 6.88
N ASP A 240 19.07 21.68 6.97
CA ASP A 240 18.03 22.67 7.23
C ASP A 240 17.01 22.84 6.10
N ALA A 241 17.33 22.41 4.88
CA ALA A 241 16.40 22.46 3.75
C ALA A 241 15.15 21.56 3.96
N VAL A 242 15.23 20.55 4.84
CA VAL A 242 14.06 19.75 5.23
C VAL A 242 13.06 20.59 6.01
N GLY A 243 13.51 21.60 6.74
CA GLY A 243 12.65 22.50 7.53
C GLY A 243 11.82 21.76 8.58
N ASN A 244 10.58 22.23 8.77
CA ASN A 244 9.63 21.67 9.76
C ASN A 244 8.80 20.49 9.23
N ARG A 245 9.17 19.92 8.06
CA ARG A 245 8.44 18.80 7.47
C ARG A 245 8.42 17.59 8.39
N LYS A 246 7.25 17.01 8.53
CA LYS A 246 7.02 15.80 9.30
C LYS A 246 7.38 14.55 8.47
N ARG A 247 7.31 13.37 9.06
CA ARG A 247 7.66 12.11 8.41
C ARG A 247 6.58 11.70 7.40
N VAL A 248 5.34 11.51 7.89
CA VAL A 248 4.24 11.00 7.07
C VAL A 248 2.89 11.67 7.40
N PHE A 249 2.61 12.03 8.65
CA PHE A 249 1.37 12.71 9.01
C PHE A 249 1.62 14.22 9.14
N PRO A 250 0.95 15.05 8.29
CA PRO A 250 1.11 16.50 8.35
C PRO A 250 0.85 17.04 9.76
N PHE A 251 1.71 17.92 10.23
CA PHE A 251 1.68 18.58 11.54
C PHE A 251 1.88 17.68 12.77
N LEU A 252 1.73 16.34 12.63
CA LEU A 252 1.80 15.40 13.76
C LEU A 252 3.14 14.64 13.79
N TYR A 253 3.42 13.85 12.77
CA TYR A 253 4.56 12.90 12.78
C TYR A 253 5.32 12.87 11.47
#